data_f6bc11fc97685dd27b49251df5d615d9
#
_entry.id   f6bc11fc97685dd27b49251df5d615d9
#
_cell.length_a   1.000
_cell.length_b   1.000
_cell.length_c   1.000
_cell.angle_alpha   90.00
_cell.angle_beta   90.00
_cell.angle_gamma   90.00
#
_symmetry.space_group_name_H-M   'P 1'
#
loop_
_entity.id
_entity.type
_entity.pdbx_description
1 polymer ?
#
loop_
_entity_poly.entity_id
_entity_poly.type
_entity_poly.pdbx_seq_one_letter_code
_entity_poly.pdbx_strand_id
1 'polypeptide(L)'
;MTIKIHPRYTKEFIGHNKEKKIFEDSYFNNSLQHCWLLEGSHGIGKATFAYCAARSILSLNKSHSEGLSLFNDLEDQKKINILDFNYDLNNSIHNRISENTHTDLKIIEPLYDQKTTQIKEIIPVDRVRQIESFFSMTSGEGGWRIAIIDSLDNLNQHGSNALLKILEEPPKKCLIFLISSNKSNVLDTIRSRSRILKFSELNHVDTKL
;
A
#
# COMPACT_ATOMS: atom_id res chain seq x y z
N MET A 1 19.26 5.06 -20.46
CA MET A 1 18.48 4.98 -19.19
C MET A 1 17.27 4.11 -19.44
N THR A 2 17.19 2.93 -18.82
CA THR A 2 16.02 2.06 -18.95
C THR A 2 14.90 2.67 -18.11
N ILE A 3 13.77 3.03 -18.72
CA ILE A 3 12.61 3.53 -18.00
C ILE A 3 12.06 2.37 -17.18
N LYS A 4 12.19 2.45 -15.86
CA LYS A 4 11.61 1.45 -14.94
C LYS A 4 10.10 1.72 -14.85
N ILE A 5 9.31 0.99 -15.63
CA ILE A 5 7.83 1.11 -15.64
C ILE A 5 7.28 0.20 -14.53
N HIS A 6 7.17 0.72 -13.32
CA HIS A 6 6.52 0.00 -12.22
C HIS A 6 5.93 1.03 -11.24
N PRO A 7 4.74 0.80 -10.64
CA PRO A 7 4.08 1.73 -9.73
C PRO A 7 4.96 2.24 -8.58
N ARG A 8 5.92 1.42 -8.10
CA ARG A 8 6.86 1.80 -7.04
C ARG A 8 7.80 2.96 -7.39
N TYR A 9 8.01 3.22 -8.69
CA TYR A 9 8.88 4.30 -9.18
C TYR A 9 8.11 5.57 -9.55
N THR A 10 6.78 5.57 -9.40
CA THR A 10 5.95 6.72 -9.74
C THR A 10 6.33 7.92 -8.88
N LYS A 11 6.66 9.03 -9.53
CA LYS A 11 7.10 10.26 -8.85
C LYS A 11 5.93 11.09 -8.36
N GLU A 12 4.84 11.13 -9.10
CA GLU A 12 3.68 11.94 -8.82
C GLU A 12 2.41 11.10 -8.99
N PHE A 13 1.49 11.22 -8.03
CA PHE A 13 0.19 10.57 -8.10
C PHE A 13 -0.83 11.53 -8.69
N ILE A 14 -1.31 11.23 -9.90
CA ILE A 14 -2.22 12.09 -10.66
C ILE A 14 -3.65 11.58 -10.55
N GLY A 15 -4.58 12.50 -10.33
CA GLY A 15 -6.01 12.21 -10.25
C GLY A 15 -6.43 11.51 -8.95
N HIS A 16 -7.61 10.90 -8.96
CA HIS A 16 -8.19 10.17 -7.82
C HIS A 16 -8.22 10.96 -6.50
N ASN A 17 -8.43 12.27 -6.57
CA ASN A 17 -8.40 13.17 -5.41
C ASN A 17 -9.45 12.79 -4.35
N LYS A 18 -10.57 12.24 -4.78
CA LYS A 18 -11.63 11.76 -3.87
C LYS A 18 -11.16 10.56 -3.05
N GLU A 19 -10.54 9.59 -3.71
CA GLU A 19 -10.00 8.37 -3.11
C GLU A 19 -8.87 8.71 -2.15
N LYS A 20 -7.97 9.60 -2.57
CA LYS A 20 -6.89 10.14 -1.74
C LYS A 20 -7.46 10.78 -0.47
N LYS A 21 -8.43 11.69 -0.60
CA LYS A 21 -9.04 12.38 0.53
C LYS A 21 -9.73 11.42 1.52
N ILE A 22 -10.48 10.42 1.02
CA ILE A 22 -11.12 9.41 1.88
C ILE A 22 -10.09 8.67 2.73
N PHE A 23 -8.95 8.33 2.15
CA PHE A 23 -7.88 7.64 2.83
C PHE A 23 -7.19 8.56 3.86
N GLU A 24 -6.84 9.78 3.48
CA GLU A 24 -6.26 10.82 4.34
C GLU A 24 -7.14 11.10 5.56
N ASP A 25 -8.42 11.37 5.34
CA ASP A 25 -9.39 11.62 6.41
C ASP A 25 -9.44 10.44 7.39
N SER A 26 -9.37 9.21 6.89
CA SER A 26 -9.36 8.02 7.71
C SER A 26 -8.08 7.91 8.57
N TYR A 27 -6.94 8.28 8.01
CA TYR A 27 -5.65 8.25 8.70
C TYR A 27 -5.59 9.31 9.82
N PHE A 28 -5.90 10.56 9.51
CA PHE A 28 -5.80 11.67 10.47
C PHE A 28 -6.89 11.66 11.55
N ASN A 29 -8.05 11.06 11.28
CA ASN A 29 -9.11 10.87 12.25
C ASN A 29 -8.90 9.62 13.13
N ASN A 30 -7.75 8.95 13.06
CA ASN A 30 -7.46 7.71 13.79
C ASN A 30 -8.50 6.59 13.55
N SER A 31 -9.12 6.60 12.38
CA SER A 31 -10.13 5.62 11.93
C SER A 31 -9.64 4.76 10.77
N LEU A 32 -8.31 4.69 10.59
CA LEU A 32 -7.70 3.92 9.51
C LEU A 32 -7.99 2.43 9.70
N GLN A 33 -8.74 1.88 8.75
CA GLN A 33 -9.02 0.44 8.71
C GLN A 33 -7.72 -0.32 8.40
N HIS A 34 -7.57 -1.49 9.00
CA HIS A 34 -6.41 -2.37 8.79
C HIS A 34 -6.32 -2.96 7.38
N CYS A 35 -7.43 -2.98 6.64
CA CYS A 35 -7.48 -3.52 5.27
C CYS A 35 -8.26 -2.60 4.33
N TRP A 36 -7.65 -2.28 3.19
CA TRP A 36 -8.24 -1.50 2.11
C TRP A 36 -8.25 -2.32 0.82
N LEU A 37 -9.45 -2.53 0.28
CA LEU A 37 -9.64 -3.19 -1.01
C LEU A 37 -9.79 -2.11 -2.10
N LEU A 38 -8.78 -2.02 -2.97
CA LEU A 38 -8.72 -1.08 -4.08
C LEU A 38 -9.32 -1.76 -5.32
N GLU A 39 -10.52 -1.36 -5.70
CA GLU A 39 -11.27 -1.92 -6.83
C GLU A 39 -11.31 -0.96 -8.02
N GLY A 40 -11.21 -1.48 -9.23
CA GLY A 40 -11.35 -0.71 -10.48
C GLY A 40 -10.65 -1.44 -11.64
N SER A 41 -10.77 -0.92 -12.86
CA SER A 41 -10.17 -1.51 -14.06
C SER A 41 -8.65 -1.66 -13.94
N HIS A 42 -8.07 -2.58 -14.71
CA HIS A 42 -6.62 -2.75 -14.77
C HIS A 42 -5.94 -1.44 -15.27
N GLY A 43 -4.76 -1.12 -14.73
CA GLY A 43 -3.97 0.03 -15.20
C GLY A 43 -4.44 1.41 -14.71
N ILE A 44 -5.52 1.51 -13.92
CA ILE A 44 -6.17 2.78 -13.53
C ILE A 44 -5.44 3.54 -12.40
N GLY A 45 -4.34 3.02 -11.85
CA GLY A 45 -3.57 3.70 -10.79
C GLY A 45 -3.73 3.13 -9.38
N LYS A 46 -4.45 2.00 -9.17
CA LYS A 46 -4.65 1.38 -7.85
C LYS A 46 -3.34 1.02 -7.15
N ALA A 47 -2.43 0.34 -7.87
CA ALA A 47 -1.12 -0.02 -7.34
C ALA A 47 -0.29 1.24 -7.02
N THR A 48 -0.31 2.23 -7.92
CA THR A 48 0.34 3.52 -7.69
C THR A 48 -0.15 4.17 -6.40
N PHE A 49 -1.47 4.20 -6.18
CA PHE A 49 -2.05 4.69 -4.94
C PHE A 49 -1.51 3.95 -3.71
N ALA A 50 -1.52 2.62 -3.72
CA ALA A 50 -1.05 1.81 -2.60
C ALA A 50 0.43 2.10 -2.27
N TYR A 51 1.30 2.21 -3.28
CA TYR A 51 2.70 2.56 -3.08
C TYR A 51 2.90 3.99 -2.55
N CYS A 52 2.14 4.97 -3.08
CA CYS A 52 2.21 6.34 -2.60
C CYS A 52 1.72 6.48 -1.15
N ALA A 53 0.59 5.84 -0.81
CA ALA A 53 0.07 5.81 0.54
C ALA A 53 1.05 5.14 1.52
N ALA A 54 1.67 4.02 1.12
CA ALA A 54 2.68 3.34 1.92
C ALA A 54 3.90 4.24 2.17
N ARG A 55 4.42 4.92 1.14
CA ARG A 55 5.53 5.88 1.28
C ARG A 55 5.19 6.98 2.27
N SER A 56 4.03 7.60 2.12
CA SER A 56 3.59 8.69 2.99
C SER A 56 3.52 8.26 4.45
N ILE A 57 2.87 7.13 4.75
CA ILE A 57 2.72 6.64 6.13
C ILE A 57 4.06 6.23 6.73
N LEU A 58 4.91 5.51 5.97
CA LEU A 58 6.20 5.06 6.48
C LEU A 58 7.17 6.21 6.69
N SER A 59 7.08 7.29 5.90
CA SER A 59 7.86 8.51 6.12
C SER A 59 7.47 9.24 7.41
N LEU A 60 6.20 9.19 7.80
CA LEU A 60 5.73 9.76 9.07
C LEU A 60 6.20 8.96 10.29
N ASN A 61 6.45 7.64 10.16
CA ASN A 61 6.99 6.83 11.24
C ASN A 61 8.32 7.38 11.75
N LYS A 62 9.20 7.79 10.85
CA LYS A 62 10.55 8.29 11.18
C LYS A 62 10.50 9.63 11.89
N SER A 63 9.63 10.54 11.48
CA SER A 63 9.50 11.85 12.13
C SER A 63 9.03 11.76 13.60
N HIS A 64 8.29 10.71 13.96
CA HIS A 64 7.93 10.45 15.35
C HIS A 64 9.08 9.89 16.21
N SER A 65 10.01 9.15 15.60
CA SER A 65 11.17 8.59 16.33
C SER A 65 12.30 9.62 16.51
N GLU A 66 12.45 10.55 15.61
CA GLU A 66 13.43 11.65 15.68
C GLU A 66 12.93 12.84 16.51
N GLY A 67 11.63 12.95 16.79
CA GLY A 67 11.00 14.05 17.55
C GLY A 67 11.24 14.03 19.06
N LEU A 68 12.10 13.16 19.59
CA LEU A 68 12.65 13.23 20.97
C LEU A 68 13.87 14.14 21.07
N SER A 69 14.14 14.98 20.08
CA SER A 69 15.10 16.07 20.18
C SER A 69 14.54 17.15 21.10
N LEU A 70 15.16 17.34 22.25
CA LEU A 70 14.81 18.24 23.37
C LEU A 70 14.80 19.75 23.03
N PHE A 71 14.92 20.13 21.76
CA PHE A 71 15.12 21.51 21.32
C PHE A 71 14.37 21.87 20.05
N ASN A 72 13.13 21.40 19.86
CA ASN A 72 12.30 21.94 18.78
C ASN A 72 11.29 22.94 19.35
N ASP A 73 11.53 24.20 19.00
CA ASP A 73 10.72 25.35 19.29
C ASP A 73 9.23 25.13 18.99
N LEU A 74 8.39 25.64 19.89
CA LEU A 74 6.94 25.46 19.96
C LEU A 74 6.14 26.16 18.84
N GLU A 75 6.77 26.63 17.75
CA GLU A 75 6.11 27.50 16.79
C GLU A 75 5.71 26.87 15.44
N ASP A 76 6.12 25.64 15.09
CA ASP A 76 5.81 25.05 13.77
C ASP A 76 4.90 23.81 13.79
N GLN A 77 4.08 23.62 14.80
CA GLN A 77 3.01 22.62 14.78
C GLN A 77 1.76 23.11 14.01
N LYS A 78 1.89 23.64 12.82
CA LYS A 78 0.82 23.50 11.84
C LYS A 78 0.81 22.02 11.44
N LYS A 79 -0.07 21.25 12.07
CA LYS A 79 -0.38 19.87 11.70
C LYS A 79 -0.64 19.84 10.20
N ILE A 80 0.34 19.39 9.43
CA ILE A 80 0.15 19.07 8.02
C ILE A 80 -0.74 17.82 7.99
N ASN A 81 -2.06 18.03 7.97
CA ASN A 81 -3.06 16.97 7.85
C ASN A 81 -3.17 16.52 6.38
N ILE A 82 -2.05 16.32 5.71
CA ILE A 82 -1.97 15.91 4.31
C ILE A 82 -0.90 14.83 4.20
N LEU A 83 -1.26 13.71 3.60
CA LEU A 83 -0.30 12.69 3.20
C LEU A 83 0.40 13.14 1.91
N ASP A 84 1.72 13.22 1.92
CA ASP A 84 2.47 13.54 0.71
C ASP A 84 2.62 12.30 -0.17
N PHE A 85 1.91 12.30 -1.30
CA PHE A 85 1.94 11.22 -2.29
C PHE A 85 3.09 11.36 -3.30
N ASN A 86 3.83 12.48 -3.26
CA ASN A 86 4.95 12.71 -4.17
C ASN A 86 6.19 11.93 -3.76
N TYR A 87 7.02 11.64 -4.74
CA TYR A 87 8.30 10.97 -4.52
C TYR A 87 9.41 11.99 -4.31
N ASP A 88 10.04 11.94 -3.13
CA ASP A 88 11.23 12.72 -2.86
C ASP A 88 12.49 11.84 -3.01
N LEU A 89 13.36 12.18 -3.95
CA LEU A 89 14.64 11.50 -4.21
C LEU A 89 15.62 11.58 -3.03
N ASN A 90 15.50 12.60 -2.19
CA ASN A 90 16.36 12.79 -1.02
C ASN A 90 15.85 11.99 0.20
N ASN A 91 14.62 11.49 0.14
CA ASN A 91 14.04 10.70 1.22
C ASN A 91 14.53 9.25 1.16
N SER A 92 15.29 8.83 2.16
CA SER A 92 15.85 7.47 2.24
C SER A 92 14.76 6.37 2.29
N ILE A 93 13.59 6.66 2.86
CA ILE A 93 12.45 5.74 2.93
C ILE A 93 11.88 5.51 1.53
N HIS A 94 11.69 6.59 0.75
CA HIS A 94 11.22 6.50 -0.62
C HIS A 94 12.15 5.65 -1.48
N ASN A 95 13.47 5.81 -1.34
CA ASN A 95 14.45 5.02 -2.05
C ASN A 95 14.41 3.54 -1.65
N ARG A 96 14.31 3.23 -0.35
CA ARG A 96 14.19 1.84 0.13
C ARG A 96 12.91 1.16 -0.33
N ILE A 97 11.80 1.90 -0.45
CA ILE A 97 10.54 1.36 -0.98
C ILE A 97 10.67 1.09 -2.47
N SER A 98 11.26 1.99 -3.24
CA SER A 98 11.48 1.80 -4.68
C SER A 98 12.40 0.62 -4.99
N GLU A 99 13.40 0.37 -4.15
CA GLU A 99 14.31 -0.78 -4.27
C GLU A 99 13.77 -2.06 -3.58
N ASN A 100 12.54 -2.00 -3.00
CA ASN A 100 11.92 -3.14 -2.29
C ASN A 100 12.76 -3.67 -1.11
N THR A 101 13.43 -2.77 -0.40
CA THR A 101 14.33 -3.09 0.74
C THR A 101 13.83 -2.54 2.08
N HIS A 102 12.66 -1.88 2.11
CA HIS A 102 12.10 -1.35 3.35
C HIS A 102 11.59 -2.46 4.27
N THR A 103 12.06 -2.48 5.52
CA THR A 103 11.77 -3.55 6.50
C THR A 103 10.30 -3.63 6.91
N ASP A 104 9.60 -2.49 6.91
CA ASP A 104 8.20 -2.38 7.32
C ASP A 104 7.22 -2.36 6.13
N LEU A 105 7.70 -2.73 4.93
CA LEU A 105 6.87 -2.93 3.74
C LEU A 105 7.05 -4.33 3.18
N LYS A 106 5.95 -5.06 3.02
CA LYS A 106 5.90 -6.37 2.35
C LYS A 106 5.06 -6.28 1.09
N ILE A 107 5.64 -6.71 -0.03
CA ILE A 107 4.95 -6.69 -1.32
C ILE A 107 4.78 -8.13 -1.81
N ILE A 108 3.55 -8.47 -2.18
CA ILE A 108 3.18 -9.74 -2.79
C ILE A 108 2.65 -9.43 -4.19
N GLU A 109 3.39 -9.86 -5.18
CA GLU A 109 3.07 -9.72 -6.61
C GLU A 109 3.11 -11.09 -7.28
N PRO A 110 2.41 -11.31 -8.41
CA PRO A 110 2.60 -12.48 -9.24
C PRO A 110 4.07 -12.66 -9.63
N LEU A 111 4.51 -13.90 -9.69
CA LEU A 111 5.89 -14.20 -10.06
C LEU A 111 6.05 -14.09 -11.58
N TYR A 112 7.09 -13.39 -12.03
CA TYR A 112 7.52 -13.42 -13.41
C TYR A 112 8.43 -14.63 -13.64
N ASP A 113 8.01 -15.52 -14.52
CA ASP A 113 8.86 -16.66 -14.92
C ASP A 113 9.83 -16.23 -16.03
N GLN A 114 11.09 -16.07 -15.66
CA GLN A 114 12.15 -15.66 -16.58
C GLN A 114 12.38 -16.66 -17.72
N LYS A 115 12.03 -17.94 -17.55
CA LYS A 115 12.24 -18.99 -18.57
C LYS A 115 11.14 -18.98 -19.63
N THR A 116 9.91 -18.75 -19.21
CA THR A 116 8.75 -18.75 -20.13
C THR A 116 8.37 -17.36 -20.58
N THR A 117 9.00 -16.30 -20.06
CA THR A 117 8.65 -14.88 -20.26
C THR A 117 7.18 -14.57 -19.96
N GLN A 118 6.54 -15.39 -19.14
CA GLN A 118 5.15 -15.25 -18.75
C GLN A 118 5.02 -14.91 -17.27
N ILE A 119 4.01 -14.14 -16.93
CA ILE A 119 3.62 -13.90 -15.53
C ILE A 119 2.91 -15.17 -15.07
N LYS A 120 3.37 -15.78 -13.98
CA LYS A 120 2.61 -16.85 -13.32
C LYS A 120 1.34 -16.23 -12.74
N GLU A 121 0.21 -16.66 -13.27
CA GLU A 121 -1.10 -16.11 -12.91
C GLU A 121 -1.47 -16.36 -11.44
N ILE A 122 -0.80 -17.27 -10.73
CA ILE A 122 -1.15 -17.65 -9.36
C ILE A 122 -0.08 -17.19 -8.38
N ILE A 123 -0.51 -16.47 -7.35
CA ILE A 123 0.31 -16.17 -6.18
C ILE A 123 0.33 -17.39 -5.25
N PRO A 124 1.50 -17.99 -4.98
CA PRO A 124 1.61 -19.14 -4.06
C PRO A 124 1.12 -18.79 -2.65
N VAL A 125 0.39 -19.71 -2.02
CA VAL A 125 -0.14 -19.53 -0.66
C VAL A 125 0.95 -19.23 0.38
N ASP A 126 2.14 -19.78 0.22
CA ASP A 126 3.25 -19.55 1.14
C ASP A 126 3.73 -18.09 1.14
N ARG A 127 3.58 -17.37 0.03
CA ARG A 127 3.84 -15.92 -0.02
C ARG A 127 2.82 -15.13 0.79
N VAL A 128 1.56 -15.55 0.77
CA VAL A 128 0.51 -14.94 1.60
C VAL A 128 0.75 -15.21 3.08
N ARG A 129 1.15 -16.44 3.44
CA ARG A 129 1.51 -16.80 4.83
C ARG A 129 2.69 -15.98 5.37
N GLN A 130 3.60 -15.53 4.51
CA GLN A 130 4.68 -14.64 4.92
C GLN A 130 4.19 -13.28 5.45
N ILE A 131 2.95 -12.87 5.13
CA ILE A 131 2.38 -11.63 5.66
C ILE A 131 2.09 -11.80 7.16
N GLU A 132 1.60 -12.97 7.60
CA GLU A 132 1.34 -13.27 9.01
C GLU A 132 2.64 -13.17 9.83
N SER A 133 3.70 -13.86 9.39
CA SER A 133 5.02 -13.76 10.04
C SER A 133 5.61 -12.35 9.97
N PHE A 134 5.41 -11.64 8.86
CA PHE A 134 5.81 -10.25 8.72
C PHE A 134 5.14 -9.35 9.75
N PHE A 135 3.84 -9.46 9.95
CA PHE A 135 3.12 -8.63 10.93
C PHE A 135 3.35 -9.04 12.38
N SER A 136 3.76 -10.27 12.67
CA SER A 136 4.13 -10.71 14.02
C SER A 136 5.44 -10.12 14.53
N MET A 137 6.31 -9.65 13.63
CA MET A 137 7.56 -8.98 14.02
C MET A 137 7.30 -7.54 14.46
N THR A 138 8.15 -7.01 15.30
CA THR A 138 8.15 -5.58 15.67
C THR A 138 8.53 -4.72 14.47
N SER A 139 7.89 -3.54 14.33
CA SER A 139 8.29 -2.56 13.32
C SER A 139 9.74 -2.11 13.54
N GLY A 140 10.52 -2.05 12.47
CA GLY A 140 11.91 -1.57 12.50
C GLY A 140 12.01 -0.07 12.82
N GLU A 141 10.98 0.70 12.50
CA GLU A 141 10.94 2.15 12.70
C GLU A 141 9.85 2.58 13.71
N GLY A 142 9.29 1.63 14.47
CA GLY A 142 8.37 1.90 15.59
C GLY A 142 6.96 2.34 15.20
N GLY A 143 6.58 2.23 13.93
CA GLY A 143 5.31 2.72 13.40
C GLY A 143 4.44 1.65 12.75
N TRP A 144 3.86 2.00 11.63
CA TRP A 144 3.03 1.13 10.81
C TRP A 144 3.88 0.08 10.06
N ARG A 145 3.30 -1.11 9.92
CA ARG A 145 3.77 -2.13 8.98
C ARG A 145 2.74 -2.31 7.87
N ILE A 146 3.19 -2.31 6.63
CA ILE A 146 2.30 -2.27 5.48
C ILE A 146 2.55 -3.47 4.58
N ALA A 147 1.46 -4.13 4.14
CA ALA A 147 1.51 -5.15 3.11
C ALA A 147 0.71 -4.70 1.88
N ILE A 148 1.24 -4.96 0.70
CA ILE A 148 0.55 -4.74 -0.58
C ILE A 148 0.43 -6.08 -1.29
N ILE A 149 -0.80 -6.48 -1.63
CA ILE A 149 -1.08 -7.67 -2.46
C ILE A 149 -1.56 -7.18 -3.83
N ASP A 150 -0.69 -7.27 -4.80
CA ASP A 150 -0.94 -6.93 -6.20
C ASP A 150 -0.70 -8.15 -7.08
N SER A 151 -1.68 -8.84 -7.58
CA SER A 151 -3.12 -8.63 -7.66
C SER A 151 -3.86 -9.71 -6.83
N LEU A 152 -4.89 -9.30 -6.09
CA LEU A 152 -5.73 -10.21 -5.31
C LEU A 152 -6.41 -11.26 -6.19
N ASP A 153 -6.74 -10.90 -7.42
CA ASP A 153 -7.39 -11.74 -8.42
C ASP A 153 -6.58 -13.02 -8.76
N ASN A 154 -5.29 -13.00 -8.47
CA ASN A 154 -4.33 -14.07 -8.69
C ASN A 154 -4.16 -15.01 -7.49
N LEU A 155 -4.92 -14.81 -6.41
CA LEU A 155 -4.96 -15.73 -5.29
C LEU A 155 -5.88 -16.92 -5.60
N ASN A 156 -5.37 -18.12 -5.32
CA ASN A 156 -6.25 -19.29 -5.26
C ASN A 156 -7.02 -19.31 -3.93
N GLN A 157 -7.95 -20.26 -3.79
CA GLN A 157 -8.78 -20.40 -2.59
C GLN A 157 -7.95 -20.58 -1.31
N HIS A 158 -6.83 -21.32 -1.36
CA HIS A 158 -5.96 -21.52 -0.20
C HIS A 158 -5.24 -20.22 0.20
N GLY A 159 -4.82 -19.41 -0.76
CA GLY A 159 -4.24 -18.09 -0.52
C GLY A 159 -5.26 -17.13 0.09
N SER A 160 -6.48 -17.12 -0.43
CA SER A 160 -7.58 -16.33 0.10
C SER A 160 -7.92 -16.71 1.55
N ASN A 161 -7.98 -18.01 1.86
CA ASN A 161 -8.24 -18.50 3.21
C ASN A 161 -7.09 -18.15 4.18
N ALA A 162 -5.84 -18.18 3.72
CA ALA A 162 -4.71 -17.75 4.54
C ALA A 162 -4.77 -16.24 4.85
N LEU A 163 -5.22 -15.43 3.89
CA LEU A 163 -5.42 -13.99 4.08
C LEU A 163 -6.53 -13.69 5.10
N LEU A 164 -7.63 -14.45 5.08
CA LEU A 164 -8.77 -14.24 6.01
C LEU A 164 -8.34 -14.29 7.46
N LYS A 165 -7.42 -15.16 7.85
CA LYS A 165 -6.91 -15.25 9.24
C LYS A 165 -6.29 -13.92 9.69
N ILE A 166 -5.53 -13.27 8.81
CA ILE A 166 -4.89 -11.99 9.10
C ILE A 166 -5.93 -10.87 9.20
N LEU A 167 -6.99 -10.95 8.38
CA LEU A 167 -8.06 -9.95 8.35
C LEU A 167 -9.02 -10.06 9.55
N GLU A 168 -9.15 -11.24 10.16
CA GLU A 168 -10.00 -11.49 11.32
C GLU A 168 -9.36 -10.97 12.60
N GLU A 169 -8.06 -11.17 12.77
CA GLU A 169 -7.29 -10.76 13.95
C GLU A 169 -6.08 -9.90 13.57
N PRO A 170 -6.32 -8.69 13.06
CA PRO A 170 -5.23 -7.83 12.58
C PRO A 170 -4.35 -7.35 13.74
N PRO A 171 -3.03 -7.48 13.63
CA PRO A 171 -2.11 -6.89 14.60
C PRO A 171 -2.23 -5.36 14.66
N LYS A 172 -1.83 -4.76 15.77
CA LYS A 172 -1.83 -3.29 15.92
C LYS A 172 -0.88 -2.65 14.92
N LYS A 173 -1.27 -1.49 14.39
CA LYS A 173 -0.49 -0.72 13.41
C LYS A 173 -0.09 -1.54 12.17
N CYS A 174 -0.94 -2.47 11.72
CA CYS A 174 -0.82 -3.11 10.43
C CYS A 174 -1.80 -2.49 9.42
N LEU A 175 -1.36 -2.41 8.17
CA LEU A 175 -2.18 -1.92 7.06
C LEU A 175 -1.98 -2.84 5.86
N ILE A 176 -3.07 -3.28 5.25
CA ILE A 176 -3.05 -4.15 4.09
C ILE A 176 -3.77 -3.46 2.94
N PHE A 177 -3.09 -3.31 1.81
CA PHE A 177 -3.70 -2.94 0.53
C PHE A 177 -3.92 -4.19 -0.31
N LEU A 178 -5.16 -4.43 -0.67
CA LEU A 178 -5.56 -5.48 -1.61
C LEU A 178 -5.96 -4.83 -2.91
N ILE A 179 -5.34 -5.23 -4.02
CA ILE A 179 -5.60 -4.66 -5.34
C ILE A 179 -6.36 -5.68 -6.18
N SER A 180 -7.55 -5.31 -6.64
CA SER A 180 -8.36 -6.15 -7.50
C SER A 180 -8.82 -5.39 -8.75
N SER A 181 -8.77 -6.07 -9.88
CA SER A 181 -9.29 -5.58 -11.15
C SER A 181 -10.60 -6.26 -11.54
N ASN A 182 -10.94 -7.36 -10.89
CA ASN A 182 -12.18 -8.11 -11.13
C ASN A 182 -12.94 -8.36 -9.82
N LYS A 183 -14.03 -7.63 -9.63
CA LYS A 183 -14.88 -7.76 -8.42
C LYS A 183 -15.42 -9.16 -8.20
N SER A 184 -15.68 -9.91 -9.28
CA SER A 184 -16.26 -11.26 -9.20
C SER A 184 -15.28 -12.28 -8.62
N ASN A 185 -13.98 -12.01 -8.63
CA ASN A 185 -12.95 -12.91 -8.14
C ASN A 185 -12.65 -12.71 -6.65
N VAL A 186 -13.17 -11.64 -6.04
CA VAL A 186 -12.93 -11.34 -4.63
C VAL A 186 -14.01 -11.97 -3.76
N LEU A 187 -13.61 -12.83 -2.83
CA LEU A 187 -14.52 -13.47 -1.89
C LEU A 187 -15.28 -12.44 -1.03
N ASP A 188 -16.57 -12.66 -0.84
CA ASP A 188 -17.42 -11.80 0.01
C ASP A 188 -16.89 -11.70 1.45
N THR A 189 -16.25 -12.75 1.94
CA THR A 189 -15.60 -12.80 3.25
C THR A 189 -14.42 -11.82 3.36
N ILE A 190 -13.65 -11.61 2.30
CA ILE A 190 -12.59 -10.59 2.24
C ILE A 190 -13.22 -9.20 2.13
N ARG A 191 -14.22 -9.05 1.28
CA ARG A 191 -14.92 -7.76 1.09
C ARG A 191 -15.54 -7.24 2.38
N SER A 192 -16.18 -8.11 3.16
CA SER A 192 -16.84 -7.73 4.42
C SER A 192 -15.85 -7.26 5.51
N ARG A 193 -14.57 -7.64 5.41
CA ARG A 193 -13.49 -7.28 6.35
C ARG A 193 -12.59 -6.16 5.84
N SER A 194 -12.90 -5.61 4.67
CA SER A 194 -12.10 -4.58 4.00
C SER A 194 -12.89 -3.30 3.81
N ARG A 195 -12.24 -2.16 3.94
CA ARG A 195 -12.79 -0.90 3.46
C ARG A 195 -12.56 -0.80 1.96
N ILE A 196 -13.64 -0.71 1.20
CA ILE A 196 -13.57 -0.67 -0.25
C ILE A 196 -13.34 0.76 -0.72
N LEU A 197 -12.32 0.94 -1.56
CA LEU A 197 -12.03 2.17 -2.28
C LEU A 197 -12.14 1.90 -3.77
N LYS A 198 -13.13 2.56 -4.41
CA LYS A 198 -13.44 2.33 -5.83
C LYS A 198 -12.76 3.37 -6.69
N PHE A 199 -11.92 2.91 -7.60
CA PHE A 199 -11.26 3.73 -8.61
C PHE A 199 -12.06 3.71 -9.90
N SER A 200 -12.33 4.89 -10.44
CA SER A 200 -12.97 5.09 -11.75
C SER A 200 -11.95 5.60 -12.76
N GLU A 201 -12.27 5.54 -14.04
CA GLU A 201 -11.41 6.09 -15.08
C GLU A 201 -11.15 7.58 -14.84
N LEU A 202 -9.90 7.99 -15.09
CA LEU A 202 -9.51 9.38 -15.00
C LEU A 202 -10.19 10.20 -16.10
N ASN A 203 -10.60 11.40 -15.77
CA ASN A 203 -11.15 12.33 -16.77
C ASN A 203 -10.04 12.77 -17.73
N HIS A 204 -10.41 13.13 -18.96
CA HIS A 204 -9.47 13.59 -20.00
C HIS A 204 -8.60 14.78 -19.57
N VAL A 205 -8.99 15.52 -18.55
CA VAL A 205 -8.20 16.62 -17.97
C VAL A 205 -7.03 16.11 -17.15
N ASP A 206 -7.23 15.03 -16.40
CA ASP A 206 -6.21 14.42 -15.54
C ASP A 206 -5.19 13.58 -16.33
N THR A 207 -5.51 13.18 -17.57
CA THR A 207 -4.65 12.36 -18.43
C THR A 207 -3.74 13.18 -19.38
N LYS A 208 -3.88 14.50 -19.42
CA LYS A 208 -3.08 15.38 -20.29
C LYS A 208 -1.90 16.05 -19.58
N LEU A 209 -1.60 15.67 -18.37
CA LEU A 209 -0.40 16.03 -17.62
C LEU A 209 0.68 14.96 -17.77
#